data_af5f51dd2cf9ee53e73526cac4cf4239
#
_entry.id   af5f51dd2cf9ee53e73526cac4cf4239
#
_cell.length_a   1.000
_cell.length_b   1.000
_cell.length_c   1.000
_cell.angle_alpha   90.00
_cell.angle_beta   90.00
_cell.angle_gamma   90.00
#
_symmetry.space_group_name_H-M   'P 1'
#
loop_
_entity.id
_entity.type
_entity.pdbx_description
1 polymer ?
#
loop_
_entity_poly.entity_id
_entity_poly.type
_entity_poly.pdbx_seq_one_letter_code
_entity_poly.pdbx_strand_id
1 'polypeptide(L)'
;MVIEHFKEGAIPEVYRRFRERGRMMPDGLKYISSWIDTDLKVCFQIMETDDASLFPRWTENWDDLMDFEIVPIRTSAETAAMVES
;
A
#
# COMPACT_ATOMS: atom_id res chain seq x y z
N MET A 1 -2.08 -6.67 -1.19
CA MET A 1 -2.11 -5.88 0.07
C MET A 1 -0.76 -5.26 0.31
N VAL A 2 -0.72 -3.96 0.48
CA VAL A 2 0.48 -3.24 0.89
C VAL A 2 0.32 -2.91 2.37
N ILE A 3 1.30 -3.32 3.16
CA ILE A 3 1.31 -3.04 4.59
C ILE A 3 2.46 -2.06 4.84
N GLU A 4 2.12 -0.87 5.33
CA GLU A 4 3.07 0.20 5.57
C GLU A 4 3.33 0.33 7.06
N HIS A 5 4.56 0.04 7.48
CA HIS A 5 4.98 0.18 8.88
C HIS A 5 5.67 1.54 9.02
N PHE A 6 4.99 2.51 9.61
CA PHE A 6 5.53 3.86 9.75
C PHE A 6 6.73 3.88 10.69
N LYS A 7 7.76 4.60 10.31
CA LYS A 7 8.90 4.84 11.18
C LYS A 7 8.47 5.77 12.32
N GLU A 8 9.12 5.66 13.46
CA GLU A 8 8.79 6.46 14.63
C GLU A 8 8.83 7.95 14.30
N GLY A 9 7.76 8.66 14.64
CA GLY A 9 7.65 10.10 14.41
C GLY A 9 7.40 10.52 12.96
N ALA A 10 7.20 9.56 12.04
CA ALA A 10 7.07 9.87 10.62
C ALA A 10 5.67 10.34 10.20
N ILE A 11 4.63 10.09 10.98
CA ILE A 11 3.24 10.37 10.59
C ILE A 11 3.03 11.81 10.13
N PRO A 12 3.48 12.85 10.85
CA PRO A 12 3.26 14.23 10.37
C PRO A 12 3.85 14.47 8.98
N GLU A 13 5.05 13.94 8.71
CA GLU A 13 5.70 14.09 7.40
C GLU A 13 4.98 13.30 6.32
N VAL A 14 4.47 12.11 6.64
CA VAL A 14 3.69 11.30 5.70
C VAL A 14 2.48 12.10 5.19
N TYR A 15 1.71 12.64 6.11
CA TYR A 15 0.50 13.38 5.74
C TYR A 15 0.81 14.73 5.07
N ARG A 16 1.91 15.39 5.45
CA ARG A 16 2.37 16.60 4.78
C ARG A 16 2.72 16.32 3.32
N ARG A 17 3.51 15.25 3.09
CA ARG A 17 3.91 14.86 1.74
C ARG A 17 2.71 14.44 0.90
N PHE A 18 1.77 13.72 1.50
CA PHE A 18 0.54 13.32 0.85
C PHE A 18 -0.28 14.54 0.41
N ARG A 19 -0.41 15.55 1.26
CA ARG A 19 -1.15 16.76 0.91
C ARG A 19 -0.49 17.51 -0.24
N GLU A 20 0.83 17.55 -0.29
CA GLU A 20 1.58 18.30 -1.31
C GLU A 20 1.68 17.55 -2.65
N ARG A 21 1.82 16.24 -2.61
CA ARG A 21 2.17 15.44 -3.80
C ARG A 21 1.23 14.27 -4.08
N GLY A 22 0.25 14.03 -3.23
CA GLY A 22 -0.62 12.87 -3.34
C GLY A 22 0.16 11.57 -3.07
N ARG A 23 -0.35 10.47 -3.59
CA ARG A 23 0.28 9.15 -3.39
C ARG A 23 1.51 8.90 -4.25
N MET A 24 1.70 9.68 -5.28
CA MET A 24 2.83 9.56 -6.21
C MET A 24 2.93 8.17 -6.85
N MET A 25 1.78 7.64 -7.27
CA MET A 25 1.73 6.33 -7.91
C MET A 25 2.06 6.42 -9.39
N PRO A 26 2.89 5.51 -9.92
CA PRO A 26 3.10 5.43 -11.36
C PRO A 26 1.84 4.96 -12.08
N ASP A 27 1.73 5.27 -13.37
CA ASP A 27 0.63 4.80 -14.18
C ASP A 27 0.57 3.28 -14.18
N GLY A 28 -0.64 2.73 -14.05
CA GLY A 28 -0.83 1.29 -14.00
C GLY A 28 -0.91 0.70 -12.60
N LEU A 29 -0.59 1.47 -11.57
CA LEU A 29 -0.76 1.08 -10.19
C LEU A 29 -1.97 1.83 -9.63
N LYS A 30 -3.01 1.10 -9.21
CA LYS A 30 -4.28 1.69 -8.77
C LYS A 30 -4.46 1.54 -7.27
N TYR A 31 -4.88 2.62 -6.64
CA TYR A 31 -5.31 2.62 -5.24
C TYR A 31 -6.79 2.19 -5.18
N ILE A 32 -7.11 1.24 -4.29
CA ILE A 32 -8.49 0.79 -4.09
C ILE A 32 -9.04 1.34 -2.77
N SER A 33 -8.42 1.00 -1.65
CA SER A 33 -8.82 1.50 -0.33
C SER A 33 -7.72 1.26 0.68
N SER A 34 -7.84 1.92 1.84
CA SER A 34 -6.84 1.77 2.89
C SER A 34 -7.46 1.96 4.27
N TRP A 35 -6.79 1.40 5.26
CA TRP A 35 -7.14 1.50 6.67
C TRP A 35 -5.86 1.73 7.47
N ILE A 36 -5.96 2.49 8.55
CA ILE A 36 -4.86 2.70 9.49
C ILE A 36 -5.26 2.10 10.82
N ASP A 37 -4.33 1.44 11.51
CA ASP A 37 -4.61 0.94 12.84
C ASP A 37 -4.82 2.11 13.81
N THR A 38 -5.52 1.84 14.91
CA THR A 38 -5.90 2.90 15.85
C THR A 38 -4.71 3.54 16.56
N ASP A 39 -3.55 2.87 16.60
CA ASP A 39 -2.32 3.39 17.17
C ASP A 39 -1.50 4.23 16.18
N LEU A 40 -1.97 4.37 14.95
CA LEU A 40 -1.31 5.13 13.88
C LEU A 40 0.10 4.62 13.56
N LYS A 41 0.30 3.31 13.62
CA LYS A 41 1.61 2.69 13.35
C LYS A 41 1.67 1.97 12.01
N VAL A 42 0.53 1.45 11.54
CA VAL A 42 0.48 0.60 10.36
C VAL A 42 -0.69 1.00 9.48
N CYS A 43 -0.44 1.09 8.19
CA CYS A 43 -1.48 1.30 7.19
C CYS A 43 -1.62 0.02 6.35
N PHE A 44 -2.85 -0.42 6.16
CA PHE A 44 -3.20 -1.55 5.30
C PHE A 44 -3.85 -0.99 4.05
N GLN A 45 -3.26 -1.25 2.89
CA GLN A 45 -3.71 -0.62 1.65
C GLN A 45 -3.89 -1.66 0.57
N ILE A 46 -5.06 -1.64 -0.08
CA ILE A 46 -5.32 -2.49 -1.23
C ILE A 46 -4.98 -1.72 -2.49
N MET A 47 -4.12 -2.29 -3.30
CA MET A 47 -3.70 -1.73 -4.57
C MET A 47 -3.80 -2.81 -5.63
N GLU A 48 -3.99 -2.38 -6.88
CA GLU A 48 -4.17 -3.29 -8.01
C GLU A 48 -3.25 -2.89 -9.14
N THR A 49 -2.58 -3.89 -9.73
CA THR A 49 -1.77 -3.68 -10.92
C THR A 49 -1.57 -5.00 -11.66
N ASP A 50 -1.36 -4.91 -12.98
CA ASP A 50 -0.95 -6.04 -13.80
C ASP A 50 0.59 -6.18 -13.86
N ASP A 51 1.30 -5.23 -13.27
CA ASP A 51 2.76 -5.16 -13.32
C ASP A 51 3.35 -4.92 -11.94
N ALA A 52 3.81 -6.01 -11.30
CA ALA A 52 4.37 -5.95 -9.95
C ALA A 52 5.64 -5.08 -9.87
N SER A 53 6.32 -4.84 -10.98
CA SER A 53 7.52 -4.00 -10.97
C SER A 53 7.22 -2.53 -10.66
N LEU A 54 5.94 -2.14 -10.70
CA LEU A 54 5.53 -0.78 -10.35
C LEU A 54 5.60 -0.52 -8.84
N PHE A 55 5.53 -1.57 -8.01
CA PHE A 55 5.62 -1.39 -6.56
C PHE A 55 6.94 -0.76 -6.12
N PRO A 56 8.12 -1.26 -6.51
CA PRO A 56 9.37 -0.60 -6.13
C PRO A 56 9.45 0.86 -6.60
N ARG A 57 8.90 1.16 -7.77
CA ARG A 57 8.89 2.53 -8.29
C ARG A 57 8.06 3.47 -7.43
N TRP A 58 6.97 2.95 -6.87
CA TRP A 58 6.12 3.72 -5.97
C TRP A 58 6.73 3.82 -4.57
N THR A 59 7.22 2.73 -4.00
CA THR A 59 7.75 2.71 -2.64
C THR A 59 8.99 3.60 -2.47
N GLU A 60 9.76 3.81 -3.53
CA GLU A 60 10.89 4.74 -3.52
C GLU A 60 10.51 6.14 -3.04
N ASN A 61 9.27 6.56 -3.27
CA ASN A 61 8.78 7.88 -2.87
C ASN A 61 8.50 7.98 -1.37
N TRP A 62 8.47 6.86 -0.66
CA TRP A 62 8.00 6.79 0.73
C TRP A 62 8.91 5.99 1.66
N ASP A 63 9.90 5.27 1.14
CA ASP A 63 10.69 4.33 1.93
C ASP A 63 11.57 4.97 3.00
N ASP A 64 11.75 6.29 2.93
CA ASP A 64 12.43 7.04 3.98
C ASP A 64 11.56 7.22 5.24
N LEU A 65 10.23 7.08 5.10
CA LEU A 65 9.28 7.31 6.18
C LEU A 65 8.62 6.05 6.72
N MET A 66 8.72 4.92 5.99
CA MET A 66 8.04 3.68 6.35
C MET A 66 8.72 2.47 5.75
N ASP A 67 8.47 1.31 6.34
CA ASP A 67 8.88 0.02 5.78
C ASP A 67 7.66 -0.64 5.16
N PHE A 68 7.86 -1.27 4.00
CA PHE A 68 6.78 -1.87 3.23
C PHE A 68 6.82 -3.39 3.28
N GLU A 69 5.63 -3.99 3.35
CA GLU A 69 5.42 -5.41 3.11
C GLU A 69 4.36 -5.53 2.03
N ILE A 70 4.66 -6.23 0.95
CA ILE A 70 3.75 -6.36 -0.18
C ILE A 70 3.32 -7.82 -0.29
N VAL A 71 2.03 -8.09 -0.12
CA VAL A 71 1.47 -9.43 -0.09
C VAL A 71 0.46 -9.57 -1.22
N PRO A 72 0.71 -10.46 -2.20
CA PRO A 72 -0.31 -10.76 -3.21
C PRO A 72 -1.54 -11.36 -2.53
N ILE A 73 -2.71 -10.84 -2.89
CA ILE A 73 -3.97 -11.30 -2.33
C ILE A 73 -5.00 -11.51 -3.44
N ARG A 74 -6.03 -12.26 -3.11
CA ARG A 74 -7.24 -12.38 -3.92
C ARG A 74 -8.44 -12.41 -3.00
N THR A 75 -9.63 -12.21 -3.55
CA THR A 75 -10.83 -12.25 -2.74
C THR A 75 -11.11 -13.68 -2.26
N SER A 76 -11.84 -13.79 -1.16
CA SER A 76 -12.28 -15.09 -0.68
C SER A 76 -13.18 -15.79 -1.69
N ALA A 77 -13.99 -15.03 -2.42
CA ALA A 77 -14.85 -15.57 -3.46
C ALA A 77 -14.05 -16.21 -4.60
N GLU A 78 -12.98 -15.53 -5.07
CA GLU A 78 -12.09 -16.07 -6.09
C GLU A 78 -11.41 -17.35 -5.60
N THR A 79 -10.97 -17.35 -4.35
CA THR A 79 -10.32 -18.51 -3.74
C THR A 79 -11.29 -19.69 -3.64
N ALA A 80 -12.51 -19.46 -3.21
CA ALA A 80 -13.54 -20.50 -3.12
C ALA A 80 -13.80 -21.13 -4.49
N ALA A 81 -13.90 -20.31 -5.53
CA ALA A 81 -14.09 -20.81 -6.89
C ALA A 81 -12.92 -21.67 -7.36
N MET A 82 -11.70 -21.31 -7.00
CA MET A 82 -10.51 -22.10 -7.36
C MET A 82 -10.46 -23.44 -6.63
N VAL A 83 -10.82 -23.46 -5.36
CA VAL A 83 -10.79 -24.68 -4.54
C VAL A 83 -11.89 -25.64 -4.94
N GLU A 84 -13.06 -25.15 -5.33
CA GLU A 84 -14.23 -25.95 -5.72
C GLU A 84 -14.12 -26.51 -7.14
N SER A 85 -13.25 -25.95 -7.97
CA SER A 85 -13.04 -26.46 -9.33
C SER A 85 -12.02 -27.62 -9.35
#